data_9f1f337f3b42eef638e3acc7013c7896
#
_entry.id   9f1f337f3b42eef638e3acc7013c7896
#
_cell.length_a   1.000
_cell.length_b   1.000
_cell.length_c   1.000
_cell.angle_alpha   90.00
_cell.angle_beta   90.00
_cell.angle_gamma   90.00
#
_symmetry.space_group_name_H-M   'P 1'
#
loop_
_entity.id
_entity.type
_entity.pdbx_description
1 polymer ?
#
loop_
_entity_poly.entity_id
_entity_poly.type
_entity_poly.pdbx_seq_one_letter_code
_entity_poly.pdbx_strand_id
1 'polypeptide(L)'
;AIKRLAGPAIGKAYRSRAIYATAVAQAAAGRLKEAAESLDNLLKLDVADDIDSEVRELTHLARGRVYYELGNIDASIDAYQEIGVRSKYFDQMLFEITWAYVKRAEEQETQADREAEYRKAIRAVEILLVSDPRSPIAPDAKVLLGNLHLRMKNYQIAVKTFESVVEAFEP
;
A
#
# COMPACT_ATOMS: atom_id res chain seq x y z
N ALA A 1 25.93 -9.90 9.08
CA ALA A 1 24.90 -10.97 9.10
C ALA A 1 24.04 -10.94 7.82
N ILE A 2 23.61 -9.78 7.36
CA ILE A 2 22.74 -9.59 6.18
C ILE A 2 23.40 -10.12 4.87
N LYS A 3 24.70 -9.90 4.66
CA LYS A 3 25.43 -10.43 3.48
C LYS A 3 25.46 -11.97 3.39
N ARG A 4 25.26 -12.69 4.49
CA ARG A 4 25.24 -14.17 4.50
C ARG A 4 23.90 -14.76 4.01
N LEU A 5 22.79 -14.03 4.12
CA LEU A 5 21.47 -14.50 3.69
C LEU A 5 21.29 -14.50 2.16
N ALA A 6 22.09 -13.71 1.43
CA ALA A 6 22.04 -13.61 -0.02
C ALA A 6 23.14 -14.45 -0.74
N GLY A 7 23.86 -15.31 -0.03
CA GLY A 7 24.99 -16.09 -0.56
C GLY A 7 24.58 -17.28 -1.43
N PRO A 8 25.50 -17.82 -2.28
CA PRO A 8 25.20 -18.90 -3.22
C PRO A 8 24.85 -20.25 -2.57
N ALA A 9 25.03 -20.40 -1.25
CA ALA A 9 24.68 -21.60 -0.49
C ALA A 9 23.17 -21.70 -0.17
N ILE A 10 22.40 -20.61 -0.36
CA ILE A 10 20.94 -20.64 -0.20
C ILE A 10 20.35 -21.10 -1.52
N GLY A 11 19.69 -22.27 -1.51
CA GLY A 11 19.05 -22.82 -2.71
C GLY A 11 18.13 -21.79 -3.37
N LYS A 12 18.00 -21.85 -4.69
CA LYS A 12 17.23 -20.89 -5.53
C LYS A 12 15.86 -20.56 -4.94
N ALA A 13 15.17 -21.58 -4.38
CA ALA A 13 13.83 -21.42 -3.78
C ALA A 13 13.74 -20.45 -2.58
N TYR A 14 14.86 -20.16 -1.91
CA TYR A 14 14.88 -19.26 -0.76
C TYR A 14 15.53 -17.91 -1.05
N ARG A 15 16.12 -17.76 -2.24
CA ARG A 15 16.87 -16.55 -2.58
C ARG A 15 15.99 -15.31 -2.59
N SER A 16 14.86 -15.35 -3.27
CA SER A 16 13.91 -14.22 -3.35
C SER A 16 13.36 -13.84 -1.98
N ARG A 17 13.02 -14.86 -1.16
CA ARG A 17 12.56 -14.65 0.22
C ARG A 17 13.64 -14.03 1.11
N ALA A 18 14.88 -14.44 0.94
CA ALA A 18 16.00 -13.88 1.71
C ALA A 18 16.31 -12.43 1.32
N ILE A 19 16.24 -12.10 0.01
CA ILE A 19 16.41 -10.71 -0.46
C ILE A 19 15.26 -9.83 0.06
N TYR A 20 14.01 -10.31 -0.04
CA TYR A 20 12.85 -9.62 0.52
C TYR A 20 13.01 -9.35 2.03
N ALA A 21 13.35 -10.39 2.80
CA ALA A 21 13.56 -10.25 4.24
C ALA A 21 14.70 -9.27 4.58
N THR A 22 15.75 -9.25 3.74
CA THR A 22 16.85 -8.28 3.88
C THR A 22 16.33 -6.85 3.67
N ALA A 23 15.54 -6.61 2.62
CA ALA A 23 14.98 -5.30 2.34
C ALA A 23 14.04 -4.82 3.46
N VAL A 24 13.19 -5.71 3.98
CA VAL A 24 12.32 -5.41 5.13
C VAL A 24 13.14 -5.05 6.38
N ALA A 25 14.22 -5.80 6.65
CA ALA A 25 15.11 -5.49 7.76
C ALA A 25 15.87 -4.15 7.57
N GLN A 26 16.23 -3.81 6.33
CA GLN A 26 16.82 -2.51 6.00
C GLN A 26 15.82 -1.37 6.26
N ALA A 27 14.56 -1.53 5.81
CA ALA A 27 13.52 -0.55 6.05
C ALA A 27 13.25 -0.35 7.56
N ALA A 28 13.13 -1.44 8.31
CA ALA A 28 12.95 -1.41 9.75
C ALA A 28 14.14 -0.76 10.49
N ALA A 29 15.34 -0.81 9.92
CA ALA A 29 16.53 -0.14 10.43
C ALA A 29 16.65 1.34 9.98
N GLY A 30 15.64 1.90 9.31
CA GLY A 30 15.64 3.27 8.78
C GLY A 30 16.49 3.46 7.51
N ARG A 31 17.01 2.38 6.93
CA ARG A 31 17.83 2.41 5.71
C ARG A 31 16.94 2.32 4.46
N LEU A 32 16.05 3.30 4.31
CA LEU A 32 14.97 3.26 3.30
C LEU A 32 15.51 3.21 1.86
N LYS A 33 16.58 3.94 1.54
CA LYS A 33 17.19 3.92 0.19
C LYS A 33 17.74 2.55 -0.16
N GLU A 34 18.46 1.93 0.76
CA GLU A 34 19.00 0.57 0.58
C GLU A 34 17.87 -0.47 0.45
N ALA A 35 16.77 -0.28 1.21
CA ALA A 35 15.59 -1.13 1.12
C ALA A 35 14.94 -1.01 -0.26
N ALA A 36 14.76 0.21 -0.77
CA ALA A 36 14.21 0.45 -2.10
C ALA A 36 15.06 -0.22 -3.19
N GLU A 37 16.38 -0.02 -3.17
CA GLU A 37 17.29 -0.65 -4.11
C GLU A 37 17.23 -2.19 -4.04
N SER A 38 17.13 -2.76 -2.84
CA SER A 38 17.02 -4.20 -2.65
C SER A 38 15.71 -4.76 -3.22
N LEU A 39 14.57 -4.05 -3.02
CA LEU A 39 13.28 -4.42 -3.57
C LEU A 39 13.22 -4.28 -5.10
N ASP A 40 13.79 -3.19 -5.64
CA ASP A 40 13.86 -2.96 -7.09
C ASP A 40 14.72 -4.03 -7.78
N ASN A 41 15.84 -4.41 -7.17
CA ASN A 41 16.70 -5.46 -7.69
C ASN A 41 16.04 -6.84 -7.59
N LEU A 42 15.22 -7.08 -6.57
CA LEU A 42 14.45 -8.31 -6.46
C LEU A 42 13.48 -8.47 -7.63
N LEU A 43 12.78 -7.40 -8.02
CA LEU A 43 11.83 -7.45 -9.14
C LEU A 43 12.49 -7.60 -10.52
N LYS A 44 13.80 -7.29 -10.64
CA LYS A 44 14.59 -7.48 -11.87
C LYS A 44 15.05 -8.92 -12.04
N LEU A 45 14.96 -9.77 -11.02
CA LEU A 45 15.25 -11.19 -11.15
C LEU A 45 14.26 -11.84 -12.09
N ASP A 46 14.76 -12.67 -13.00
CA ASP A 46 13.96 -13.23 -14.11
C ASP A 46 12.75 -14.02 -13.60
N VAL A 47 11.62 -13.79 -14.24
CA VAL A 47 10.30 -14.35 -13.86
C VAL A 47 10.27 -15.88 -13.95
N ALA A 48 11.13 -16.47 -14.78
CA ALA A 48 11.10 -17.90 -15.07
C ALA A 48 11.72 -18.78 -13.97
N ASP A 49 12.58 -18.22 -13.12
CA ASP A 49 13.46 -19.05 -12.30
C ASP A 49 13.44 -18.78 -10.78
N ASP A 50 13.09 -17.59 -10.27
CA ASP A 50 13.48 -17.24 -8.90
C ASP A 50 12.48 -16.45 -8.03
N ILE A 51 11.35 -15.96 -8.53
CA ILE A 51 10.40 -15.22 -7.67
C ILE A 51 9.07 -15.96 -7.55
N ASP A 52 8.78 -16.47 -6.36
CA ASP A 52 7.46 -16.88 -5.93
C ASP A 52 6.46 -15.72 -6.13
N SER A 53 5.28 -15.99 -6.69
CA SER A 53 4.25 -14.97 -6.94
C SER A 53 3.89 -14.20 -5.68
N GLU A 54 3.83 -14.87 -4.53
CA GLU A 54 3.58 -14.24 -3.24
C GLU A 54 4.70 -13.27 -2.85
N VAL A 55 5.97 -13.64 -3.05
CA VAL A 55 7.11 -12.75 -2.77
C VAL A 55 7.09 -11.54 -3.68
N ARG A 56 6.66 -11.69 -4.94
CA ARG A 56 6.49 -10.57 -5.87
C ARG A 56 5.45 -9.57 -5.38
N GLU A 57 4.28 -10.04 -4.98
CA GLU A 57 3.20 -9.20 -4.44
C GLU A 57 3.64 -8.49 -3.15
N LEU A 58 4.27 -9.22 -2.23
CA LEU A 58 4.86 -8.64 -1.01
C LEU A 58 5.95 -7.60 -1.32
N THR A 59 6.71 -7.81 -2.40
CA THR A 59 7.74 -6.85 -2.82
C THR A 59 7.11 -5.56 -3.32
N HIS A 60 6.04 -5.63 -4.11
CA HIS A 60 5.30 -4.43 -4.54
C HIS A 60 4.69 -3.70 -3.35
N LEU A 61 4.09 -4.42 -2.40
CA LEU A 61 3.54 -3.82 -1.18
C LEU A 61 4.63 -3.12 -0.35
N ALA A 62 5.77 -3.77 -0.15
CA ALA A 62 6.89 -3.20 0.58
C ALA A 62 7.49 -1.98 -0.14
N ARG A 63 7.58 -2.01 -1.48
CA ARG A 63 8.02 -0.86 -2.30
C ARG A 63 7.09 0.34 -2.11
N GLY A 64 5.77 0.10 -2.15
CA GLY A 64 4.78 1.15 -1.92
C GLY A 64 5.04 1.87 -0.61
N ARG A 65 5.24 1.13 0.47
CA ARG A 65 5.55 1.67 1.80
C ARG A 65 6.89 2.40 1.85
N VAL A 66 7.94 1.79 1.33
CA VAL A 66 9.29 2.38 1.36
C VAL A 66 9.34 3.67 0.56
N TYR A 67 8.73 3.72 -0.62
CA TYR A 67 8.67 4.94 -1.42
C TYR A 67 7.79 6.02 -0.77
N TYR A 68 6.70 5.63 -0.10
CA TYR A 68 5.89 6.55 0.69
C TYR A 68 6.71 7.24 1.78
N GLU A 69 7.47 6.45 2.56
CA GLU A 69 8.34 6.97 3.62
C GLU A 69 9.51 7.82 3.08
N LEU A 70 9.99 7.53 1.86
CA LEU A 70 10.99 8.35 1.16
C LEU A 70 10.41 9.65 0.60
N GLY A 71 9.08 9.84 0.65
CA GLY A 71 8.41 11.00 0.04
C GLY A 71 8.27 10.90 -1.49
N ASN A 72 8.61 9.77 -2.10
CA ASN A 72 8.41 9.54 -3.52
C ASN A 72 7.01 8.95 -3.76
N ILE A 73 5.99 9.82 -3.69
CA ILE A 73 4.60 9.41 -3.68
C ILE A 73 4.17 8.77 -5.01
N ASP A 74 4.67 9.26 -6.14
CA ASP A 74 4.36 8.66 -7.44
C ASP A 74 4.88 7.23 -7.54
N ALA A 75 6.14 6.98 -7.18
CA ALA A 75 6.70 5.63 -7.16
C ALA A 75 5.99 4.71 -6.14
N SER A 76 5.48 5.27 -5.03
CA SER A 76 4.66 4.53 -4.07
C SER A 76 3.35 4.05 -4.71
N ILE A 77 2.64 4.96 -5.38
CA ILE A 77 1.37 4.65 -6.07
C ILE A 77 1.60 3.62 -7.18
N ASP A 78 2.62 3.81 -8.02
CA ASP A 78 2.98 2.87 -9.08
C ASP A 78 3.24 1.46 -8.52
N ALA A 79 3.96 1.38 -7.40
CA ALA A 79 4.24 0.09 -6.76
C ALA A 79 2.98 -0.60 -6.24
N TYR A 80 2.04 0.13 -5.62
CA TYR A 80 0.78 -0.43 -5.17
C TYR A 80 -0.11 -0.90 -6.33
N GLN A 81 -0.15 -0.18 -7.44
CA GLN A 81 -0.96 -0.52 -8.61
C GLN A 81 -0.55 -1.82 -9.31
N GLU A 82 0.65 -2.33 -9.06
CA GLU A 82 1.10 -3.63 -9.53
C GLU A 82 0.42 -4.82 -8.81
N ILE A 83 -0.30 -4.57 -7.71
CA ILE A 83 -1.02 -5.60 -6.96
C ILE A 83 -2.40 -5.80 -7.57
N GLY A 84 -2.60 -6.97 -8.19
CA GLY A 84 -3.83 -7.28 -8.93
C GLY A 84 -5.02 -7.58 -8.00
N VAL A 85 -6.22 -7.47 -8.57
CA VAL A 85 -7.51 -7.68 -7.89
C VAL A 85 -7.71 -9.09 -7.29
N ARG A 86 -6.92 -10.07 -7.73
CA ARG A 86 -6.97 -11.45 -7.21
C ARG A 86 -5.96 -11.70 -6.09
N SER A 87 -5.15 -10.71 -5.75
CA SER A 87 -4.18 -10.82 -4.67
C SER A 87 -4.89 -10.86 -3.33
N LYS A 88 -4.41 -11.69 -2.42
CA LYS A 88 -4.84 -11.68 -1.01
C LYS A 88 -4.44 -10.38 -0.28
N TYR A 89 -3.56 -9.58 -0.89
CA TYR A 89 -3.12 -8.28 -0.39
C TYR A 89 -3.88 -7.10 -1.01
N PHE A 90 -4.90 -7.38 -1.83
CA PHE A 90 -5.62 -6.34 -2.57
C PHE A 90 -6.28 -5.31 -1.65
N ASP A 91 -6.98 -5.77 -0.60
CA ASP A 91 -7.61 -4.88 0.38
C ASP A 91 -6.58 -4.03 1.12
N GLN A 92 -5.49 -4.64 1.53
CA GLN A 92 -4.40 -3.94 2.20
C GLN A 92 -3.78 -2.89 1.27
N MET A 93 -3.56 -3.23 0.01
CA MET A 93 -3.08 -2.31 -1.01
C MET A 93 -4.04 -1.12 -1.19
N LEU A 94 -5.35 -1.38 -1.32
CA LEU A 94 -6.35 -0.33 -1.47
C LEU A 94 -6.37 0.63 -0.28
N PHE A 95 -6.21 0.12 0.91
CA PHE A 95 -6.13 0.94 2.12
C PHE A 95 -4.84 1.79 2.15
N GLU A 96 -3.71 1.20 1.82
CA GLU A 96 -2.41 1.88 1.85
C GLU A 96 -2.24 2.90 0.72
N ILE A 97 -2.67 2.58 -0.51
CA ILE A 97 -2.62 3.53 -1.65
C ILE A 97 -3.51 4.76 -1.40
N THR A 98 -4.57 4.61 -0.60
CA THR A 98 -5.42 5.74 -0.21
C THR A 98 -4.62 6.83 0.49
N TRP A 99 -3.72 6.46 1.39
CA TRP A 99 -2.83 7.40 2.07
C TRP A 99 -1.83 8.07 1.11
N ALA A 100 -1.36 7.34 0.10
CA ALA A 100 -0.50 7.92 -0.93
C ALA A 100 -1.25 8.98 -1.76
N TYR A 101 -2.51 8.72 -2.13
CA TYR A 101 -3.35 9.74 -2.80
C TYR A 101 -3.64 10.94 -1.89
N VAL A 102 -3.89 10.72 -0.59
CA VAL A 102 -4.06 11.81 0.39
C VAL A 102 -2.80 12.66 0.47
N LYS A 103 -1.65 12.03 0.56
CA LYS A 103 -0.36 12.74 0.61
C LYS A 103 -0.13 13.55 -0.67
N ARG A 104 -0.38 12.95 -1.83
CA ARG A 104 -0.28 13.64 -3.13
C ARG A 104 -1.26 14.81 -3.24
N ALA A 105 -2.49 14.67 -2.69
CA ALA A 105 -3.45 15.77 -2.63
C ALA A 105 -2.93 16.95 -1.82
N GLU A 106 -2.25 16.70 -0.70
CA GLU A 106 -1.68 17.74 0.15
C GLU A 106 -0.53 18.51 -0.52
N GLU A 107 0.12 17.90 -1.50
CA GLU A 107 1.20 18.51 -2.29
C GLU A 107 0.69 19.33 -3.49
N GLN A 108 -0.61 19.25 -3.84
CA GLN A 108 -1.18 20.00 -4.97
C GLN A 108 -1.36 21.48 -4.65
N GLU A 109 -0.98 22.33 -5.61
CA GLU A 109 -1.11 23.78 -5.49
C GLU A 109 -2.58 24.23 -5.66
N THR A 110 -3.30 23.65 -6.63
CA THR A 110 -4.68 24.07 -6.91
C THR A 110 -5.70 23.24 -6.15
N GLN A 111 -6.84 23.88 -5.82
CA GLN A 111 -7.96 23.20 -5.18
C GLN A 111 -8.51 22.09 -6.09
N ALA A 112 -8.58 22.30 -7.40
CA ALA A 112 -9.11 21.34 -8.35
C ALA A 112 -8.25 20.05 -8.42
N ASP A 113 -6.93 20.21 -8.44
CA ASP A 113 -5.99 19.08 -8.47
C ASP A 113 -6.03 18.33 -7.14
N ARG A 114 -6.09 19.05 -6.02
CA ARG A 114 -6.24 18.46 -4.69
C ARG A 114 -7.51 17.61 -4.58
N GLU A 115 -8.63 18.12 -5.04
CA GLU A 115 -9.88 17.39 -5.07
C GLU A 115 -9.85 16.18 -6.00
N ALA A 116 -9.12 16.27 -7.12
CA ALA A 116 -8.93 15.15 -8.02
C ALA A 116 -8.22 13.97 -7.32
N GLU A 117 -7.18 14.26 -6.54
CA GLU A 117 -6.47 13.24 -5.77
C GLU A 117 -7.34 12.68 -4.62
N TYR A 118 -8.09 13.52 -3.90
CA TYR A 118 -9.04 13.01 -2.89
C TYR A 118 -10.11 12.12 -3.50
N ARG A 119 -10.59 12.39 -4.71
CA ARG A 119 -11.52 11.49 -5.41
C ARG A 119 -10.90 10.12 -5.70
N LYS A 120 -9.60 10.06 -6.04
CA LYS A 120 -8.88 8.78 -6.20
C LYS A 120 -8.77 8.02 -4.87
N ALA A 121 -8.46 8.74 -3.78
CA ALA A 121 -8.44 8.17 -2.43
C ALA A 121 -9.81 7.60 -2.04
N ILE A 122 -10.89 8.36 -2.21
CA ILE A 122 -12.26 7.91 -1.96
C ILE A 122 -12.57 6.66 -2.77
N ARG A 123 -12.24 6.67 -4.07
CA ARG A 123 -12.49 5.54 -4.95
C ARG A 123 -11.78 4.25 -4.51
N ALA A 124 -10.55 4.35 -4.05
CA ALA A 124 -9.80 3.20 -3.55
C ALA A 124 -10.48 2.59 -2.32
N VAL A 125 -10.90 3.42 -1.36
CA VAL A 125 -11.63 2.95 -0.17
C VAL A 125 -12.99 2.35 -0.53
N GLU A 126 -13.75 2.97 -1.44
CA GLU A 126 -15.03 2.44 -1.91
C GLU A 126 -14.88 1.05 -2.55
N ILE A 127 -13.83 0.85 -3.37
CA ILE A 127 -13.53 -0.45 -3.97
C ILE A 127 -13.25 -1.48 -2.88
N LEU A 128 -12.43 -1.14 -1.86
CA LEU A 128 -12.16 -2.03 -0.73
C LEU A 128 -13.48 -2.48 -0.05
N LEU A 129 -14.32 -1.51 0.31
CA LEU A 129 -15.56 -1.78 1.04
C LEU A 129 -16.60 -2.57 0.22
N VAL A 130 -16.52 -2.50 -1.12
CA VAL A 130 -17.40 -3.27 -2.02
C VAL A 130 -16.80 -4.66 -2.29
N SER A 131 -15.48 -4.77 -2.46
CA SER A 131 -14.81 -6.04 -2.78
C SER A 131 -14.83 -7.03 -1.62
N ASP A 132 -14.58 -6.54 -0.41
CA ASP A 132 -14.72 -7.35 0.82
C ASP A 132 -15.33 -6.54 1.98
N PRO A 133 -16.68 -6.51 2.08
CA PRO A 133 -17.37 -5.82 3.18
C PRO A 133 -17.05 -6.37 4.57
N ARG A 134 -16.48 -7.58 4.65
CA ARG A 134 -16.08 -8.24 5.90
C ARG A 134 -14.58 -8.22 6.14
N SER A 135 -13.83 -7.48 5.34
CA SER A 135 -12.40 -7.28 5.55
C SER A 135 -12.14 -6.78 6.97
N PRO A 136 -11.15 -7.29 7.69
CA PRO A 136 -10.75 -6.76 9.00
C PRO A 136 -10.40 -5.27 8.97
N ILE A 137 -10.07 -4.74 7.79
CA ILE A 137 -9.72 -3.33 7.57
C ILE A 137 -10.97 -2.47 7.31
N ALA A 138 -12.13 -3.08 7.02
CA ALA A 138 -13.33 -2.33 6.64
C ALA A 138 -13.78 -1.25 7.64
N PRO A 139 -13.72 -1.45 8.98
CA PRO A 139 -14.04 -0.39 9.92
C PRO A 139 -13.11 0.83 9.79
N ASP A 140 -11.81 0.61 9.73
CA ASP A 140 -10.81 1.67 9.57
C ASP A 140 -10.97 2.38 8.22
N ALA A 141 -11.26 1.62 7.17
CA ALA A 141 -11.54 2.14 5.84
C ALA A 141 -12.78 3.05 5.82
N LYS A 142 -13.85 2.69 6.52
CA LYS A 142 -15.03 3.55 6.66
C LYS A 142 -14.72 4.85 7.41
N VAL A 143 -13.96 4.79 8.50
CA VAL A 143 -13.52 5.99 9.21
C VAL A 143 -12.69 6.88 8.29
N LEU A 144 -11.76 6.30 7.51
CA LEU A 144 -10.98 7.04 6.53
C LEU A 144 -11.86 7.66 5.46
N LEU A 145 -12.86 6.94 4.94
CA LEU A 145 -13.82 7.44 3.96
C LEU A 145 -14.60 8.66 4.50
N GLY A 146 -15.09 8.60 5.73
CA GLY A 146 -15.74 9.72 6.40
C GLY A 146 -14.85 10.96 6.48
N ASN A 147 -13.58 10.77 6.85
CA ASN A 147 -12.59 11.85 6.90
C ASN A 147 -12.29 12.44 5.52
N LEU A 148 -12.22 11.62 4.46
CA LEU A 148 -12.04 12.09 3.09
C LEU A 148 -13.24 12.94 2.64
N HIS A 149 -14.47 12.54 2.96
CA HIS A 149 -15.65 13.34 2.69
C HIS A 149 -15.67 14.66 3.46
N LEU A 150 -15.17 14.70 4.71
CA LEU A 150 -14.98 15.97 5.43
C LEU A 150 -14.00 16.91 4.69
N ARG A 151 -12.86 16.40 4.22
CA ARG A 151 -11.89 17.18 3.43
C ARG A 151 -12.48 17.70 2.11
N MET A 152 -13.41 16.95 1.53
CA MET A 152 -14.16 17.33 0.32
C MET A 152 -15.38 18.22 0.62
N LYS A 153 -15.61 18.59 1.89
CA LYS A 153 -16.81 19.35 2.36
C LYS A 153 -18.15 18.65 2.12
N ASN A 154 -18.14 17.34 1.90
CA ASN A 154 -19.33 16.51 1.73
C ASN A 154 -19.88 16.09 3.09
N TYR A 155 -20.27 17.05 3.91
CA TYR A 155 -20.59 16.85 5.34
C TYR A 155 -21.71 15.84 5.59
N GLN A 156 -22.74 15.84 4.75
CA GLN A 156 -23.85 14.90 4.91
C GLN A 156 -23.43 13.44 4.66
N ILE A 157 -22.54 13.23 3.69
CA ILE A 157 -21.99 11.88 3.42
C ILE A 157 -21.06 11.46 4.55
N ALA A 158 -20.24 12.37 5.03
CA ALA A 158 -19.32 12.10 6.14
C ALA A 158 -20.10 11.65 7.40
N VAL A 159 -21.16 12.37 7.78
CA VAL A 159 -22.01 12.02 8.93
C VAL A 159 -22.58 10.60 8.77
N LYS A 160 -23.24 10.32 7.63
CA LYS A 160 -23.81 8.98 7.36
C LYS A 160 -22.75 7.87 7.40
N THR A 161 -21.54 8.17 6.91
CA THR A 161 -20.44 7.20 6.91
C THR A 161 -20.01 6.88 8.34
N PHE A 162 -19.84 7.90 9.20
CA PHE A 162 -19.49 7.69 10.60
C PHE A 162 -20.62 7.01 11.39
N GLU A 163 -21.88 7.39 11.18
CA GLU A 163 -23.04 6.71 11.78
C GLU A 163 -23.02 5.22 11.46
N SER A 164 -22.74 4.83 10.21
CA SER A 164 -22.63 3.42 9.81
C SER A 164 -21.50 2.65 10.51
N VAL A 165 -20.49 3.35 11.01
CA VAL A 165 -19.45 2.73 11.84
C VAL A 165 -19.97 2.52 13.27
N VAL A 166 -20.60 3.54 13.85
CA VAL A 166 -21.17 3.45 15.21
C VAL A 166 -22.18 2.30 15.29
N GLU A 167 -23.13 2.24 14.35
CA GLU A 167 -24.16 1.19 14.28
C GLU A 167 -23.56 -0.23 14.21
N ALA A 168 -22.42 -0.39 13.54
CA ALA A 168 -21.76 -1.69 13.41
C ALA A 168 -21.12 -2.20 14.74
N PHE A 169 -20.94 -1.31 15.73
CA PHE A 169 -20.34 -1.62 17.03
C PHE A 169 -21.29 -1.38 18.21
N GLU A 170 -22.54 -0.96 17.95
CA GLU A 170 -23.57 -0.96 18.99
C GLU A 170 -23.96 -2.39 19.36
N PRO A 171 -24.05 -2.74 20.67
CA PRO A 171 -24.36 -4.09 21.14
C PRO A 171 -25.79 -4.53 20.83
#